data_50b0aa66d629e7ceba1db07a9676d5e0
#
_entry.id   50b0aa66d629e7ceba1db07a9676d5e0
#
_cell.length_a   1.000
_cell.length_b   1.000
_cell.length_c   1.000
_cell.angle_alpha   90.00
_cell.angle_beta   90.00
_cell.angle_gamma   90.00
#
_symmetry.space_group_name_H-M   'P 1'
#
loop_
_entity.id
_entity.type
_entity.pdbx_description
1 polymer ?
#
loop_
_entity_poly.entity_id
_entity_poly.type
_entity_poly.pdbx_seq_one_letter_code
_entity_poly.pdbx_strand_id
1 'polypeptide(L)'
;MHSDRQSVFIFPEGTRSYSNKPEMLPFKKGAFHLAVQAQVPVVPIVVANYSNVLDMKRRIFNAGTVPVSVLKAIETKGMTKDDVDGLAQKVRKLMEEELVRISEHAKEQGVAQQTGEKAKGLMDGAMQSSSVQ
;
A
#
# COMPACT_ATOMS: atom_id res chain seq x y z
N MET A 1 17.13 29.35 17.72
CA MET A 1 16.31 28.12 17.97
C MET A 1 16.32 27.28 16.71
N HIS A 2 17.02 26.18 16.69
CA HIS A 2 16.91 25.19 15.60
C HIS A 2 15.55 24.50 15.78
N SER A 3 14.63 24.83 14.90
CA SER A 3 13.38 24.08 14.76
C SER A 3 13.73 22.74 14.11
N ASP A 4 13.88 21.71 14.89
CA ASP A 4 14.05 20.36 14.41
C ASP A 4 12.77 19.96 13.65
N ARG A 5 12.84 20.01 12.32
CA ARG A 5 11.78 19.53 11.44
C ARG A 5 11.78 18.01 11.49
N GLN A 6 10.96 17.44 12.35
CA GLN A 6 10.80 16.00 12.46
C GLN A 6 9.57 15.56 11.66
N SER A 7 9.73 14.51 10.88
CA SER A 7 8.62 13.81 10.23
C SER A 7 8.26 12.59 11.06
N VAL A 8 6.96 12.38 11.26
CA VAL A 8 6.44 11.23 12.00
C VAL A 8 5.72 10.31 11.03
N PHE A 9 6.08 9.02 11.05
CA PHE A 9 5.42 8.00 10.26
C PHE A 9 4.50 7.18 11.18
N ILE A 10 3.20 7.11 10.83
CA ILE A 10 2.18 6.46 11.66
C ILE A 10 1.31 5.54 10.81
N PHE A 11 1.03 4.35 11.32
CA PHE A 11 0.01 3.45 10.78
C PHE A 11 -1.34 3.76 11.45
N PRO A 12 -2.30 4.38 10.75
CA PRO A 12 -3.54 4.84 11.37
C PRO A 12 -4.47 3.70 11.80
N GLU A 13 -4.32 2.54 11.22
CA GLU A 13 -5.07 1.33 11.62
C GLU A 13 -4.63 0.79 13.00
N GLY A 14 -3.42 1.11 13.44
CA GLY A 14 -2.85 0.72 14.74
C GLY A 14 -2.59 -0.77 14.90
N THR A 15 -2.81 -1.57 13.86
CA THR A 15 -2.52 -3.01 13.80
C THR A 15 -2.32 -3.45 12.35
N ARG A 16 -1.86 -4.67 12.15
CA ARG A 16 -1.72 -5.26 10.82
C ARG A 16 -3.07 -5.83 10.36
N SER A 17 -3.44 -5.58 9.12
CA SER A 17 -4.52 -6.29 8.44
C SER A 17 -3.95 -7.54 7.77
N TYR A 18 -4.60 -8.68 7.98
CA TYR A 18 -4.30 -9.94 7.31
C TYR A 18 -5.35 -10.28 6.25
N SER A 19 -6.09 -9.27 5.79
CA SER A 19 -7.06 -9.44 4.72
C SER A 19 -6.35 -9.67 3.37
N ASN A 20 -6.85 -10.62 2.61
CA ASN A 20 -6.46 -10.84 1.22
C ASN A 20 -7.27 -9.97 0.23
N LYS A 21 -8.18 -9.15 0.76
CA LYS A 21 -8.90 -8.14 0.00
C LYS A 21 -8.29 -6.76 0.20
N PRO A 22 -8.42 -5.84 -0.76
CA PRO A 22 -7.96 -4.46 -0.62
C PRO A 22 -8.92 -3.67 0.28
N GLU A 23 -8.87 -3.95 1.56
CA GLU A 23 -9.70 -3.34 2.60
C GLU A 23 -8.81 -2.73 3.68
N MET A 24 -9.25 -1.62 4.26
CA MET A 24 -8.58 -0.98 5.40
C MET A 24 -9.41 -1.13 6.67
N LEU A 25 -8.71 -1.35 7.77
CA LEU A 25 -9.32 -1.31 9.10
C LEU A 25 -9.74 0.13 9.45
N PRO A 26 -10.64 0.32 10.42
CA PRO A 26 -10.99 1.65 10.90
C PRO A 26 -9.75 2.41 11.39
N PHE A 27 -9.64 3.69 11.03
CA PHE A 27 -8.53 4.52 11.44
C PHE A 27 -8.69 5.00 12.89
N LYS A 28 -7.62 4.93 13.65
CA LYS A 28 -7.51 5.57 14.96
C LYS A 28 -7.23 7.05 14.78
N LYS A 29 -7.90 7.88 15.57
CA LYS A 29 -7.86 9.34 15.42
C LYS A 29 -6.58 10.00 15.94
N GLY A 30 -5.74 9.28 16.68
CA GLY A 30 -4.54 9.84 17.33
C GLY A 30 -3.58 10.55 16.38
N ALA A 31 -3.31 9.96 15.21
CA ALA A 31 -2.45 10.57 14.19
C ALA A 31 -3.02 11.91 13.67
N PHE A 32 -4.33 11.97 13.48
CA PHE A 32 -5.01 13.15 12.96
C PHE A 32 -5.11 14.26 14.01
N HIS A 33 -5.33 13.90 15.28
CA HIS A 33 -5.24 14.85 16.40
C HIS A 33 -3.85 15.48 16.49
N LEU A 34 -2.80 14.66 16.36
CA LEU A 34 -1.42 15.14 16.38
C LEU A 34 -1.15 16.11 15.22
N ALA A 35 -1.57 15.77 14.02
CA ALA A 35 -1.37 16.60 12.83
C ALA A 35 -2.10 17.94 12.94
N VAL A 36 -3.36 17.94 13.38
CA VAL A 36 -4.16 19.14 13.58
C VAL A 36 -3.59 20.00 14.71
N GLN A 37 -3.17 19.41 15.83
CA GLN A 37 -2.57 20.13 16.93
C GLN A 37 -1.24 20.80 16.54
N ALA A 38 -0.43 20.11 15.75
CA ALA A 38 0.84 20.62 15.27
C ALA A 38 0.70 21.51 14.01
N GLN A 39 -0.48 21.60 13.41
CA GLN A 39 -0.76 22.34 12.17
C GLN A 39 0.18 21.93 11.02
N VAL A 40 0.48 20.62 10.92
CA VAL A 40 1.35 20.04 9.90
C VAL A 40 0.53 19.22 8.90
N PRO A 41 0.93 19.17 7.62
CA PRO A 41 0.21 18.41 6.61
C PRO A 41 0.26 16.90 6.86
N VAL A 42 -0.80 16.21 6.45
CA VAL A 42 -0.87 14.75 6.41
C VAL A 42 -0.58 14.28 4.99
N VAL A 43 0.41 13.41 4.83
CA VAL A 43 0.75 12.79 3.55
C VAL A 43 0.33 11.32 3.60
N PRO A 44 -0.77 10.92 2.94
CA PRO A 44 -1.16 9.52 2.92
C PRO A 44 -0.24 8.69 2.02
N ILE A 45 0.18 7.52 2.51
CA ILE A 45 0.97 6.54 1.77
C ILE A 45 0.19 5.24 1.75
N VAL A 46 -0.05 4.70 0.56
CA VAL A 46 -0.85 3.49 0.34
C VAL A 46 0.05 2.41 -0.23
N VAL A 47 0.02 1.24 0.39
CA VAL A 47 0.73 0.04 -0.07
C VAL A 47 -0.31 -0.91 -0.65
N ALA A 48 -0.08 -1.40 -1.88
CA ALA A 48 -0.97 -2.38 -2.51
C ALA A 48 -1.10 -3.65 -1.67
N ASN A 49 -2.19 -4.39 -1.85
CA ASN A 49 -2.32 -5.70 -1.21
C ASN A 49 -1.23 -6.63 -1.75
N TYR A 50 -0.40 -7.15 -0.86
CA TYR A 50 0.76 -8.00 -1.18
C TYR A 50 0.60 -9.45 -0.71
N SER A 51 -0.64 -9.91 -0.52
CA SER A 51 -0.92 -11.29 -0.06
C SER A 51 -0.46 -12.38 -1.02
N ASN A 52 -0.21 -12.05 -2.28
CA ASN A 52 0.40 -12.91 -3.28
C ASN A 52 1.93 -13.01 -3.17
N VAL A 53 2.57 -12.03 -2.52
CA VAL A 53 4.02 -11.98 -2.27
C VAL A 53 4.33 -12.52 -0.88
N LEU A 54 3.58 -12.08 0.13
CA LEU A 54 3.76 -12.49 1.51
C LEU A 54 2.43 -12.76 2.19
N ASP A 55 2.17 -14.01 2.53
CA ASP A 55 1.04 -14.42 3.38
C ASP A 55 1.52 -15.45 4.40
N MET A 56 1.66 -15.01 5.65
CA MET A 56 2.14 -15.85 6.75
C MET A 56 1.19 -16.99 7.09
N LYS A 57 -0.13 -16.79 6.93
CA LYS A 57 -1.13 -17.84 7.21
C LYS A 57 -1.11 -18.95 6.16
N ARG A 58 -0.93 -18.57 4.89
CA ARG A 58 -0.83 -19.51 3.77
C ARG A 58 0.60 -20.00 3.51
N ARG A 59 1.58 -19.49 4.26
CA ARG A 59 3.01 -19.74 4.07
C ARG A 59 3.48 -19.40 2.65
N ILE A 60 2.94 -18.30 2.11
CA ILE A 60 3.36 -17.77 0.81
C ILE A 60 4.52 -16.81 1.05
N PHE A 61 5.62 -17.05 0.36
CA PHE A 61 6.78 -16.16 0.31
C PHE A 61 7.36 -16.23 -1.11
N ASN A 62 6.90 -15.31 -1.96
CA ASN A 62 7.27 -15.24 -3.36
C ASN A 62 8.09 -13.99 -3.63
N ALA A 63 8.97 -14.05 -4.61
CA ALA A 63 9.54 -12.85 -5.20
C ALA A 63 8.44 -12.06 -5.92
N GLY A 64 8.47 -10.75 -5.78
CA GLY A 64 7.48 -9.90 -6.44
C GLY A 64 7.67 -8.43 -6.11
N THR A 65 6.93 -7.59 -6.80
CA THR A 65 6.91 -6.14 -6.61
C THR A 65 5.66 -5.75 -5.83
N VAL A 66 5.83 -4.90 -4.83
CA VAL A 66 4.73 -4.33 -4.04
C VAL A 66 4.61 -2.85 -4.41
N PRO A 67 3.58 -2.46 -5.18
CA PRO A 67 3.35 -1.05 -5.50
C PRO A 67 3.04 -0.23 -4.25
N VAL A 68 3.61 0.97 -4.20
CA VAL A 68 3.35 1.96 -3.16
C VAL A 68 2.96 3.26 -3.85
N SER A 69 1.90 3.89 -3.38
CA SER A 69 1.43 5.18 -3.85
C SER A 69 1.50 6.23 -2.74
N VAL A 70 2.07 7.39 -3.06
CA VAL A 70 2.09 8.55 -2.18
C VAL A 70 1.08 9.56 -2.68
N LEU A 71 0.04 9.83 -1.90
CA LEU A 71 -1.01 10.76 -2.25
C LEU A 71 -0.59 12.21 -1.96
N LYS A 72 -1.34 13.14 -2.52
CA LYS A 72 -1.12 14.56 -2.29
C LYS A 72 -1.29 14.90 -0.80
N ALA A 73 -0.39 15.75 -0.28
CA ALA A 73 -0.47 16.25 1.08
C ALA A 73 -1.80 16.97 1.34
N ILE A 74 -2.38 16.71 2.50
CA ILE A 74 -3.60 17.34 2.98
C ILE A 74 -3.22 18.32 4.08
N GLU A 75 -3.47 19.60 3.84
CA GLU A 75 -3.17 20.68 4.79
C GLU A 75 -4.11 20.64 6.00
N THR A 76 -3.54 20.91 7.17
CA THR A 76 -4.29 20.98 8.43
C THR A 76 -4.33 22.38 9.02
N LYS A 77 -3.68 23.35 8.37
CA LYS A 77 -3.68 24.75 8.82
C LYS A 77 -5.10 25.30 8.99
N GLY A 78 -5.39 25.87 10.15
CA GLY A 78 -6.71 26.40 10.48
C GLY A 78 -7.72 25.35 10.92
N MET A 79 -7.39 24.06 10.89
CA MET A 79 -8.24 23.00 11.43
C MET A 79 -8.22 22.99 12.96
N THR A 80 -9.34 22.60 13.54
CA THR A 80 -9.55 22.45 14.97
C THR A 80 -9.82 21.00 15.35
N LYS A 81 -9.98 20.74 16.64
CA LYS A 81 -10.34 19.39 17.12
C LYS A 81 -11.64 18.86 16.53
N ASP A 82 -12.57 19.73 16.17
CA ASP A 82 -13.86 19.36 15.59
C ASP A 82 -13.73 18.87 14.15
N ASP A 83 -12.65 19.26 13.45
CA ASP A 83 -12.37 18.85 12.07
C ASP A 83 -11.68 17.48 11.96
N VAL A 84 -11.18 16.94 13.06
CA VAL A 84 -10.39 15.69 13.07
C VAL A 84 -11.17 14.51 12.51
N ASP A 85 -12.45 14.39 12.83
CA ASP A 85 -13.29 13.28 12.36
C ASP A 85 -13.50 13.36 10.84
N GLY A 86 -13.78 14.54 10.33
CA GLY A 86 -13.91 14.79 8.90
C GLY A 86 -12.61 14.56 8.15
N LEU A 87 -11.47 14.99 8.73
CA LEU A 87 -10.14 14.75 8.17
C LEU A 87 -9.83 13.25 8.10
N ALA A 88 -10.05 12.51 9.16
CA ALA A 88 -9.80 11.06 9.21
C ALA A 88 -10.64 10.30 8.18
N GLN A 89 -11.93 10.63 8.05
CA GLN A 89 -12.81 10.02 7.05
C GLN A 89 -12.39 10.36 5.63
N LYS A 90 -12.03 11.62 5.36
CA LYS A 90 -11.55 12.05 4.05
C LYS A 90 -10.27 11.33 3.65
N VAL A 91 -9.29 11.27 4.56
CA VAL A 91 -8.02 10.56 4.31
C VAL A 91 -8.26 9.08 4.06
N ARG A 92 -9.07 8.44 4.90
CA ARG A 92 -9.41 7.04 4.74
C ARG A 92 -10.05 6.74 3.38
N LYS A 93 -11.04 7.53 2.98
CA LYS A 93 -11.72 7.36 1.68
C LYS A 93 -10.73 7.47 0.51
N LEU A 94 -9.88 8.50 0.51
CA LEU A 94 -8.85 8.66 -0.52
C LEU A 94 -7.86 7.48 -0.57
N MET A 95 -7.47 6.98 0.59
CA MET A 95 -6.56 5.83 0.67
C MET A 95 -7.24 4.53 0.25
N GLU A 96 -8.52 4.32 0.56
CA GLU A 96 -9.29 3.14 0.11
C GLU A 96 -9.47 3.12 -1.41
N GLU A 97 -9.82 4.23 -2.01
CA GLU A 97 -9.94 4.36 -3.47
C GLU A 97 -8.61 4.05 -4.16
N GLU A 98 -7.53 4.60 -3.65
CA GLU A 98 -6.19 4.35 -4.18
C GLU A 98 -5.72 2.91 -3.96
N LEU A 99 -6.02 2.31 -2.80
CA LEU A 99 -5.68 0.93 -2.48
C LEU A 99 -6.31 -0.04 -3.49
N VAL A 100 -7.58 0.14 -3.83
CA VAL A 100 -8.27 -0.66 -4.84
C VAL A 100 -7.56 -0.51 -6.18
N ARG A 101 -7.31 0.72 -6.62
CA ARG A 101 -6.66 1.03 -7.90
C ARG A 101 -5.29 0.37 -8.06
N ILE A 102 -4.40 0.56 -7.07
CA ILE A 102 -3.03 0.01 -7.16
C ILE A 102 -2.99 -1.51 -6.95
N SER A 103 -3.96 -2.06 -6.20
CA SER A 103 -4.04 -3.51 -5.99
C SER A 103 -4.54 -4.26 -7.23
N GLU A 104 -5.44 -3.68 -8.00
CA GLU A 104 -5.86 -4.20 -9.30
C GLU A 104 -4.70 -4.19 -10.28
N HIS A 105 -3.99 -3.08 -10.39
CA HIS A 105 -2.81 -2.95 -11.25
C HIS A 105 -1.68 -3.95 -10.89
N ALA A 106 -1.48 -4.19 -9.59
CA ALA A 106 -0.52 -5.18 -9.12
C ALA A 106 -0.89 -6.61 -9.53
N LYS A 107 -2.18 -6.94 -9.56
CA LYS A 107 -2.68 -8.26 -10.02
C LYS A 107 -2.42 -8.45 -11.50
N GLU A 108 -2.70 -7.44 -12.32
CA GLU A 108 -2.47 -7.48 -13.77
C GLU A 108 -0.98 -7.69 -14.09
N GLN A 109 -0.09 -6.97 -13.42
CA GLN A 109 1.35 -7.14 -13.58
C GLN A 109 1.84 -8.51 -13.11
N GLY A 110 1.32 -9.02 -12.00
CA GLY A 110 1.65 -10.35 -11.48
C GLY A 110 1.25 -11.47 -12.45
N VAL A 111 0.09 -11.36 -13.09
CA VAL A 111 -0.37 -12.31 -14.12
C VAL A 111 0.52 -12.24 -15.36
N ALA A 112 0.91 -11.03 -15.80
CA ALA A 112 1.79 -10.86 -16.95
C ALA A 112 3.19 -11.47 -16.72
N GLN A 113 3.76 -11.30 -15.52
CA GLN A 113 5.05 -11.89 -15.17
C GLN A 113 5.01 -13.41 -15.12
N GLN A 114 3.98 -14.01 -14.51
CA GLN A 114 3.82 -15.47 -14.47
C GLN A 114 3.62 -16.08 -15.86
N THR A 115 2.92 -15.37 -16.75
CA THR A 115 2.74 -15.83 -18.14
C THR A 115 4.04 -15.73 -18.92
N GLY A 116 4.83 -14.68 -18.71
CA GLY A 116 6.15 -14.51 -19.32
C GLY A 116 7.16 -15.57 -18.89
N GLU A 117 7.22 -15.89 -17.59
CA GLU A 117 8.10 -16.94 -17.06
C GLU A 117 7.70 -18.35 -17.56
N LYS A 118 6.40 -18.64 -17.63
CA LYS A 118 5.91 -19.91 -18.23
C LYS A 118 6.26 -20.02 -19.70
N ALA A 119 6.09 -18.96 -20.48
CA ALA A 119 6.45 -18.94 -21.89
C ALA A 119 7.96 -19.12 -22.10
N LYS A 120 8.80 -18.49 -21.27
CA LYS A 120 10.25 -18.64 -21.28
C LYS A 120 10.68 -20.07 -20.92
N GLY A 121 10.11 -20.65 -19.86
CA GLY A 121 10.38 -22.03 -19.45
C GLY A 121 9.99 -23.07 -20.53
N LEU A 122 8.89 -22.84 -21.26
CA LEU A 122 8.49 -23.68 -22.40
C LEU A 122 9.44 -23.55 -23.60
N MET A 123 9.94 -22.33 -23.89
CA MET A 123 10.93 -22.11 -24.95
C MET A 123 12.27 -22.75 -24.61
N ASP A 124 12.77 -22.61 -23.39
CA ASP A 124 14.02 -23.20 -22.91
C ASP A 124 13.93 -24.76 -22.91
N GLY A 125 12.78 -25.30 -22.52
CA GLY A 125 12.51 -26.74 -22.59
C GLY A 125 12.46 -27.30 -24.03
N ALA A 126 11.92 -26.55 -24.99
CA ALA A 126 11.89 -26.92 -26.40
C ALA A 126 13.29 -26.90 -27.06
N MET A 127 14.17 -25.94 -26.65
CA MET A 127 15.55 -25.88 -27.12
C MET A 127 16.42 -27.04 -26.61
N GLN A 128 16.18 -27.55 -25.39
CA GLN A 128 16.91 -28.68 -24.83
C GLN A 128 16.51 -30.02 -25.47
N SER A 129 15.26 -30.15 -25.93
CA SER A 129 14.82 -31.41 -26.60
C SER A 129 15.30 -31.55 -28.05
N SER A 130 15.76 -30.50 -28.72
CA SER A 130 16.28 -30.56 -30.09
C SER A 130 17.79 -30.83 -30.19
N SER A 131 18.51 -30.93 -29.07
CA SER A 131 19.94 -31.20 -29.03
C SER A 131 20.30 -32.69 -28.77
N VAL A 132 19.30 -33.59 -28.76
CA VAL A 132 19.47 -35.04 -28.60
C VAL A 132 19.09 -35.75 -29.90
N GLN A 133 19.90 -35.54 -30.92
CA GLN A 133 20.02 -36.46 -32.09
C GLN A 133 21.46 -36.64 -32.43
#